data_798caae41c01cd3dc2dd3f1dc9247f99
#
_entry.id   798caae41c01cd3dc2dd3f1dc9247f99
#
_cell.length_a   1.000
_cell.length_b   1.000
_cell.length_c   1.000
_cell.angle_alpha   90.00
_cell.angle_beta   90.00
_cell.angle_gamma   90.00
#
_symmetry.space_group_name_H-M   'P 1'
#
loop_
_entity.id
_entity.type
_entity.pdbx_description
1 polymer ?
#
loop_
_entity_poly.entity_id
_entity_poly.type
_entity_poly.pdbx_seq_one_letter_code
_entity_poly.pdbx_strand_id
1 'polypeptide(L)'
;VEWDERLKGFKINIPHGELFYSKHFFNKKNSDKSIEYFLENNSNNWQTTDWKNLTVEEFKSICFKNIKWKHDSINLYGKNSLLPRITSWYGDPGKSYSYSGINSNPNEWNKELIDIKERIEEVANVKFNSVLMNWYRDGEDYLNWHTDDEKELGVNPIIGSVNFGATRDFVLRKNDKSLKITIPLNHGTLLIMKGELQHYWQHSVPKRKKVKDMRINLTFRVINN
;
A
#
# COMPACT_ATOMS: atom_id res chain seq x y z
N VAL A 1 19.25 -12.46 8.61
CA VAL A 1 19.07 -11.00 8.43
C VAL A 1 20.43 -10.40 8.18
N GLU A 2 20.58 -9.66 7.09
CA GLU A 2 21.83 -9.02 6.67
C GLU A 2 21.55 -7.54 6.37
N TRP A 3 22.45 -6.66 6.81
CA TRP A 3 22.39 -5.24 6.49
C TRP A 3 23.05 -4.95 5.13
N ASP A 4 22.35 -4.29 4.23
CA ASP A 4 22.90 -3.81 2.95
C ASP A 4 23.28 -2.34 3.07
N GLU A 5 24.58 -2.05 3.13
CA GLU A 5 25.11 -0.70 3.31
C GLU A 5 24.79 0.21 2.12
N ARG A 6 24.79 -0.33 0.90
CA ARG A 6 24.49 0.42 -0.32
C ARG A 6 23.02 0.83 -0.39
N LEU A 7 22.13 -0.09 -0.08
CA LEU A 7 20.67 0.11 -0.13
C LEU A 7 20.08 0.67 1.17
N LYS A 8 20.90 0.78 2.23
CA LYS A 8 20.48 1.28 3.57
C LYS A 8 19.26 0.53 4.11
N GLY A 9 19.30 -0.79 4.09
CA GLY A 9 18.22 -1.63 4.54
C GLY A 9 18.66 -3.06 4.87
N PHE A 10 17.73 -3.83 5.42
CA PHE A 10 17.94 -5.22 5.81
C PHE A 10 17.41 -6.16 4.74
N LYS A 11 18.22 -7.11 4.31
CA LYS A 11 17.79 -8.31 3.59
C LYS A 11 17.42 -9.37 4.62
N ILE A 12 16.22 -9.89 4.53
CA ILE A 12 15.65 -10.83 5.48
C ILE A 12 15.17 -12.06 4.72
N ASN A 13 15.89 -13.17 4.85
CA ASN A 13 15.47 -14.45 4.29
C ASN A 13 14.50 -15.13 5.27
N ILE A 14 13.37 -15.54 4.76
CA ILE A 14 12.36 -16.35 5.44
C ILE A 14 12.07 -17.60 4.62
N PRO A 15 11.49 -18.66 5.19
CA PRO A 15 11.13 -19.84 4.39
C PRO A 15 10.27 -19.44 3.18
N HIS A 16 10.68 -19.83 1.98
CA HIS A 16 9.99 -19.53 0.71
C HIS A 16 9.84 -18.04 0.36
N GLY A 17 10.71 -17.17 0.90
CA GLY A 17 10.61 -15.75 0.58
C GLY A 17 11.83 -14.94 1.00
N GLU A 18 11.92 -13.79 0.39
CA GLU A 18 12.92 -12.76 0.72
C GLU A 18 12.22 -11.43 0.93
N LEU A 19 12.61 -10.72 1.96
CA LEU A 19 12.19 -9.37 2.24
C LEU A 19 13.39 -8.42 2.20
N PHE A 20 13.16 -7.23 1.66
CA PHE A 20 14.05 -6.10 1.91
C PHE A 20 13.28 -5.06 2.72
N TYR A 21 13.87 -4.60 3.82
CA TYR A 21 13.25 -3.64 4.73
C TYR A 21 14.17 -2.47 5.00
N SER A 22 13.74 -1.25 4.64
CA SER A 22 14.43 -0.01 4.98
C SER A 22 13.47 0.92 5.75
N LYS A 23 13.76 1.11 7.03
CA LYS A 23 12.90 1.84 7.97
C LYS A 23 12.72 3.32 7.60
N HIS A 24 13.76 3.94 7.05
CA HIS A 24 13.82 5.36 6.71
C HIS A 24 14.28 5.59 5.27
N PHE A 25 13.73 4.82 4.34
CA PHE A 25 14.06 4.91 2.91
C PHE A 25 13.74 6.31 2.35
N PHE A 26 12.60 6.86 2.73
CA PHE A 26 12.28 8.25 2.55
C PHE A 26 12.46 8.98 3.89
N ASN A 27 13.18 10.10 3.88
CA ASN A 27 13.32 10.92 5.07
C ASN A 27 11.98 11.60 5.44
N LYS A 28 11.88 12.08 6.69
CA LYS A 28 10.63 12.69 7.19
C LYS A 28 10.13 13.83 6.29
N LYS A 29 11.03 14.76 5.88
CA LYS A 29 10.65 15.92 5.06
C LYS A 29 10.03 15.52 3.73
N ASN A 30 10.61 14.54 3.04
CA ASN A 30 10.07 14.05 1.77
C ASN A 30 8.75 13.30 1.98
N SER A 31 8.67 12.49 3.03
CA SER A 31 7.46 11.74 3.36
C SER A 31 6.28 12.65 3.73
N ASP A 32 6.53 13.72 4.48
CA ASP A 32 5.49 14.74 4.78
C ASP A 32 5.00 15.42 3.50
N LYS A 33 5.91 15.81 2.60
CA LYS A 33 5.55 16.39 1.30
C LYS A 33 4.72 15.46 0.44
N SER A 34 5.04 14.16 0.43
CA SER A 34 4.23 13.18 -0.29
C SER A 34 2.80 13.11 0.27
N ILE A 35 2.62 13.13 1.60
CA ILE A 35 1.29 13.18 2.22
C ILE A 35 0.55 14.46 1.82
N GLU A 36 1.19 15.61 1.93
CA GLU A 36 0.62 16.90 1.53
C GLU A 36 0.13 16.85 0.08
N TYR A 37 0.96 16.34 -0.83
CA TYR A 37 0.60 16.17 -2.24
C TYR A 37 -0.59 15.22 -2.44
N PHE A 38 -0.59 14.07 -1.76
CA PHE A 38 -1.65 13.07 -1.92
C PHE A 38 -3.00 13.53 -1.38
N LEU A 39 -3.01 14.37 -0.37
CA LEU A 39 -4.22 14.85 0.30
C LEU A 39 -4.54 16.31 -0.02
N GLU A 40 -3.81 16.93 -0.94
CA GLU A 40 -4.10 18.31 -1.36
C GLU A 40 -5.50 18.40 -1.94
N ASN A 41 -6.30 19.31 -1.40
CA ASN A 41 -7.68 19.54 -1.78
C ASN A 41 -8.09 21.01 -1.53
N ASN A 42 -9.30 21.37 -1.92
CA ASN A 42 -9.79 22.75 -1.89
C ASN A 42 -10.37 23.22 -0.54
N SER A 43 -10.59 22.32 0.42
CA SER A 43 -11.42 22.64 1.59
C SER A 43 -10.90 22.12 2.93
N ASN A 44 -10.03 21.14 2.95
CA ASN A 44 -9.64 20.46 4.18
C ASN A 44 -8.13 20.48 4.40
N ASN A 45 -7.72 20.75 5.65
CA ASN A 45 -6.35 20.58 6.07
C ASN A 45 -6.13 19.11 6.47
N TRP A 46 -5.21 18.42 5.81
CA TRP A 46 -4.99 17.01 6.03
C TRP A 46 -4.55 16.65 7.46
N GLN A 47 -3.92 17.58 8.17
CA GLN A 47 -3.42 17.37 9.55
C GLN A 47 -4.52 17.49 10.60
N THR A 48 -5.56 18.28 10.34
CA THR A 48 -6.59 18.61 11.34
C THR A 48 -7.96 18.03 11.02
N THR A 49 -8.16 17.52 9.82
CA THR A 49 -9.45 16.93 9.41
C THR A 49 -9.63 15.56 10.04
N ASP A 50 -10.78 15.34 10.66
CA ASP A 50 -11.21 14.02 11.14
C ASP A 50 -11.73 13.18 9.97
N TRP A 51 -10.80 12.61 9.23
CA TRP A 51 -11.09 11.82 8.02
C TRP A 51 -11.96 10.59 8.28
N LYS A 52 -11.96 10.07 9.50
CA LYS A 52 -12.71 8.86 9.86
C LYS A 52 -14.20 9.11 9.98
N ASN A 53 -14.57 10.27 10.49
CA ASN A 53 -15.95 10.60 10.80
C ASN A 53 -16.67 11.36 9.67
N LEU A 54 -16.00 11.58 8.53
CA LEU A 54 -16.69 12.11 7.34
C LEU A 54 -17.72 11.12 6.83
N THR A 55 -18.91 11.61 6.51
CA THR A 55 -19.91 10.85 5.77
C THR A 55 -19.44 10.57 4.35
N VAL A 56 -20.08 9.63 3.68
CA VAL A 56 -19.77 9.30 2.28
C VAL A 56 -19.97 10.51 1.37
N GLU A 57 -21.02 11.31 1.61
CA GLU A 57 -21.37 12.51 0.87
C GLU A 57 -20.33 13.62 1.09
N GLU A 58 -19.94 13.87 2.33
CA GLU A 58 -18.87 14.81 2.67
C GLU A 58 -17.56 14.41 2.00
N PHE A 59 -17.17 13.14 2.09
CA PHE A 59 -15.97 12.65 1.42
C PHE A 59 -16.03 12.84 -0.10
N LYS A 60 -17.16 12.51 -0.74
CA LYS A 60 -17.36 12.68 -2.19
C LYS A 60 -17.34 14.14 -2.65
N SER A 61 -17.69 15.09 -1.76
CA SER A 61 -17.66 16.52 -2.06
C SER A 61 -16.25 17.12 -2.08
N ILE A 62 -15.25 16.39 -1.56
CA ILE A 62 -13.87 16.86 -1.51
C ILE A 62 -13.22 16.73 -2.90
N CYS A 63 -12.74 17.84 -3.43
CA CYS A 63 -12.01 17.87 -4.69
C CYS A 63 -10.50 17.71 -4.40
N PHE A 64 -10.02 16.47 -4.37
CA PHE A 64 -8.59 16.19 -4.31
C PHE A 64 -7.93 16.59 -5.62
N LYS A 65 -6.81 17.34 -5.55
CA LYS A 65 -6.16 17.90 -6.74
C LYS A 65 -5.32 16.86 -7.50
N ASN A 66 -4.60 16.01 -6.78
CA ASN A 66 -3.55 15.19 -7.35
C ASN A 66 -3.87 13.70 -7.38
N ILE A 67 -4.72 13.22 -6.48
CA ILE A 67 -5.09 11.81 -6.35
C ILE A 67 -6.59 11.62 -6.47
N LYS A 68 -6.98 10.67 -7.30
CA LYS A 68 -8.39 10.29 -7.49
C LYS A 68 -8.81 9.25 -6.45
N TRP A 69 -8.95 9.69 -5.21
CA TRP A 69 -9.38 8.82 -4.11
C TRP A 69 -10.81 8.33 -4.29
N LYS A 70 -11.04 7.04 -3.97
CA LYS A 70 -12.35 6.39 -4.01
C LYS A 70 -12.60 5.63 -2.71
N HIS A 71 -13.80 5.74 -2.17
CA HIS A 71 -14.26 4.91 -1.07
C HIS A 71 -15.18 3.84 -1.64
N ASP A 72 -14.57 2.76 -2.14
CA ASP A 72 -15.27 1.67 -2.81
C ASP A 72 -16.07 0.81 -1.81
N SER A 73 -17.13 0.19 -2.32
CA SER A 73 -17.90 -0.82 -1.60
C SER A 73 -17.71 -2.19 -2.24
N ILE A 74 -17.75 -3.21 -1.41
CA ILE A 74 -17.77 -4.62 -1.84
C ILE A 74 -19.08 -5.26 -1.42
N ASN A 75 -19.58 -6.17 -2.24
CA ASN A 75 -20.72 -6.99 -1.88
C ASN A 75 -20.22 -8.24 -1.12
N LEU A 76 -20.50 -8.29 0.19
CA LEU A 76 -20.21 -9.46 1.02
C LEU A 76 -21.54 -10.12 1.42
N TYR A 77 -21.76 -11.33 0.95
CA TYR A 77 -22.97 -12.12 1.27
C TYR A 77 -24.28 -11.35 1.03
N GLY A 78 -24.37 -10.63 -0.11
CA GLY A 78 -25.55 -9.84 -0.49
C GLY A 78 -25.70 -8.49 0.22
N LYS A 79 -24.73 -8.08 1.05
CA LYS A 79 -24.70 -6.77 1.70
C LYS A 79 -23.55 -5.92 1.12
N ASN A 80 -23.89 -4.71 0.67
CA ASN A 80 -22.87 -3.73 0.29
C ASN A 80 -22.24 -3.16 1.56
N SER A 81 -20.91 -3.33 1.68
CA SER A 81 -20.11 -2.74 2.76
C SER A 81 -18.99 -1.90 2.18
N LEU A 82 -18.79 -0.71 2.72
CA LEU A 82 -17.64 0.12 2.38
C LEU A 82 -16.34 -0.61 2.75
N LEU A 83 -15.35 -0.51 1.91
CA LEU A 83 -14.02 -0.98 2.25
C LEU A 83 -13.50 -0.24 3.50
N PRO A 84 -12.88 -0.95 4.45
CA PRO A 84 -12.29 -0.32 5.63
C PRO A 84 -10.96 0.37 5.28
N ARG A 85 -10.95 1.13 4.23
CA ARG A 85 -9.89 2.00 3.70
C ARG A 85 -10.37 2.70 2.44
N ILE A 86 -9.69 3.78 2.07
CA ILE A 86 -9.90 4.52 0.83
C ILE A 86 -8.82 4.09 -0.15
N THR A 87 -9.12 3.99 -1.44
CA THR A 87 -8.18 3.48 -2.44
C THR A 87 -8.04 4.42 -3.63
N SER A 88 -6.93 4.28 -4.34
CA SER A 88 -6.74 4.85 -5.67
C SER A 88 -5.74 3.98 -6.44
N TRP A 89 -5.94 3.81 -7.74
CA TRP A 89 -5.07 2.96 -8.55
C TRP A 89 -4.53 3.71 -9.77
N TYR A 90 -3.20 3.59 -9.96
CA TYR A 90 -2.44 4.20 -11.05
C TYR A 90 -1.61 3.15 -11.77
N GLY A 91 -1.35 3.35 -13.05
CA GLY A 91 -0.53 2.40 -13.82
C GLY A 91 -0.36 2.81 -15.27
N ASP A 92 0.38 1.98 -16.01
CA ASP A 92 0.61 2.16 -17.42
C ASP A 92 -0.70 1.96 -18.21
N PRO A 93 -0.89 2.67 -19.32
CA PRO A 93 -2.06 2.50 -20.18
C PRO A 93 -2.24 1.04 -20.61
N GLY A 94 -3.50 0.57 -20.62
CA GLY A 94 -3.86 -0.77 -21.06
C GLY A 94 -3.61 -1.89 -20.04
N LYS A 95 -3.05 -1.58 -18.86
CA LYS A 95 -2.92 -2.54 -17.75
C LYS A 95 -4.23 -2.60 -16.99
N SER A 96 -5.07 -3.59 -17.30
CA SER A 96 -6.29 -3.87 -16.54
C SER A 96 -6.01 -4.88 -15.44
N TYR A 97 -6.62 -4.68 -14.28
CA TYR A 97 -6.42 -5.53 -13.11
C TYR A 97 -7.74 -5.68 -12.34
N SER A 98 -8.04 -6.89 -11.96
CA SER A 98 -9.23 -7.19 -11.15
C SER A 98 -8.82 -7.35 -9.69
N TYR A 99 -9.17 -6.37 -8.85
CA TYR A 99 -8.97 -6.44 -7.40
C TYR A 99 -10.31 -6.54 -6.68
N SER A 100 -10.48 -7.58 -5.87
CA SER A 100 -11.75 -7.83 -5.14
C SER A 100 -13.00 -7.85 -6.04
N GLY A 101 -12.86 -8.31 -7.30
CA GLY A 101 -13.96 -8.37 -8.27
C GLY A 101 -14.31 -7.04 -8.93
N ILE A 102 -13.52 -6.00 -8.72
CA ILE A 102 -13.69 -4.68 -9.35
C ILE A 102 -12.69 -4.59 -10.51
N ASN A 103 -13.19 -4.66 -11.73
CA ASN A 103 -12.41 -4.36 -12.93
C ASN A 103 -12.34 -2.85 -13.09
N SER A 104 -11.14 -2.29 -13.08
CA SER A 104 -10.95 -0.87 -13.38
C SER A 104 -9.72 -0.64 -14.25
N ASN A 105 -9.75 0.44 -15.02
CA ASN A 105 -8.57 0.94 -15.69
C ASN A 105 -7.76 1.80 -14.71
N PRO A 106 -6.41 1.77 -14.77
CA PRO A 106 -5.60 2.62 -13.93
C PRO A 106 -5.79 4.09 -14.29
N ASN A 107 -5.63 4.96 -13.30
CA ASN A 107 -5.40 6.37 -13.57
C ASN A 107 -3.98 6.54 -14.16
N GLU A 108 -3.78 7.59 -14.93
CA GLU A 108 -2.45 7.94 -15.45
C GLU A 108 -1.51 8.35 -14.32
N TRP A 109 -0.24 7.96 -14.45
CA TRP A 109 0.80 8.34 -13.50
C TRP A 109 0.91 9.86 -13.32
N ASN A 110 1.06 10.30 -12.10
CA ASN A 110 1.49 11.66 -11.80
C ASN A 110 2.98 11.69 -11.42
N LYS A 111 3.56 12.90 -11.40
CA LYS A 111 4.99 13.07 -11.15
C LYS A 111 5.45 12.48 -9.82
N GLU A 112 4.73 12.72 -8.73
CA GLU A 112 5.11 12.23 -7.39
C GLU A 112 5.17 10.70 -7.34
N LEU A 113 4.18 10.04 -7.95
CA LEU A 113 4.16 8.58 -8.02
C LEU A 113 5.28 8.02 -8.91
N ILE A 114 5.64 8.71 -10.00
CA ILE A 114 6.78 8.34 -10.84
C ILE A 114 8.09 8.49 -10.05
N ASP A 115 8.29 9.61 -9.37
CA ASP A 115 9.52 9.87 -8.59
C ASP A 115 9.70 8.80 -7.47
N ILE A 116 8.63 8.41 -6.80
CA ILE A 116 8.66 7.34 -5.81
C ILE A 116 8.95 5.98 -6.47
N LYS A 117 8.26 5.68 -7.58
CA LYS A 117 8.41 4.44 -8.35
C LYS A 117 9.86 4.22 -8.78
N GLU A 118 10.47 5.19 -9.42
CA GLU A 118 11.84 5.11 -9.92
C GLU A 118 12.84 4.83 -8.80
N ARG A 119 12.70 5.49 -7.65
CA ARG A 119 13.58 5.26 -6.50
C ARG A 119 13.49 3.85 -5.92
N ILE A 120 12.30 3.26 -5.87
CA ILE A 120 12.15 1.89 -5.33
C ILE A 120 12.53 0.82 -6.34
N GLU A 121 12.43 1.10 -7.65
CA GLU A 121 12.86 0.20 -8.73
C GLU A 121 14.36 -0.11 -8.66
N GLU A 122 15.19 0.86 -8.25
CA GLU A 122 16.63 0.65 -8.05
C GLU A 122 16.90 -0.40 -6.96
N VAL A 123 16.07 -0.45 -5.92
CA VAL A 123 16.18 -1.43 -4.83
C VAL A 123 15.57 -2.78 -5.19
N ALA A 124 14.40 -2.73 -5.82
CA ALA A 124 13.66 -3.93 -6.21
C ALA A 124 14.32 -4.67 -7.38
N ASN A 125 15.11 -3.96 -8.20
CA ASN A 125 15.66 -4.40 -9.47
C ASN A 125 14.58 -4.93 -10.42
N VAL A 126 13.48 -4.19 -10.52
CA VAL A 126 12.34 -4.47 -11.42
C VAL A 126 11.66 -3.17 -11.82
N LYS A 127 11.08 -3.11 -13.01
CA LYS A 127 10.27 -1.99 -13.46
C LYS A 127 8.81 -2.24 -13.10
N PHE A 128 8.28 -1.43 -12.19
CA PHE A 128 6.87 -1.47 -11.82
C PHE A 128 6.01 -0.73 -12.85
N ASN A 129 4.82 -1.25 -13.12
CA ASN A 129 3.88 -0.64 -14.06
C ASN A 129 2.51 -0.34 -13.44
N SER A 130 2.35 -0.58 -12.14
CA SER A 130 1.12 -0.24 -11.41
C SER A 130 1.39 0.06 -9.95
N VAL A 131 0.51 0.85 -9.33
CA VAL A 131 0.48 1.12 -7.90
C VAL A 131 -0.95 1.19 -7.39
N LEU A 132 -1.26 0.39 -6.38
CA LEU A 132 -2.47 0.52 -5.59
C LEU A 132 -2.15 1.34 -4.34
N MET A 133 -2.81 2.48 -4.20
CA MET A 133 -2.74 3.32 -3.02
C MET A 133 -3.85 2.93 -2.04
N ASN A 134 -3.49 2.73 -0.78
CA ASN A 134 -4.42 2.43 0.30
C ASN A 134 -4.28 3.51 1.39
N TRP A 135 -5.34 4.22 1.65
CA TRP A 135 -5.41 5.21 2.71
C TRP A 135 -6.25 4.68 3.87
N TYR A 136 -5.57 4.42 4.98
CA TYR A 136 -6.16 4.05 6.26
C TYR A 136 -6.35 5.33 7.07
N ARG A 137 -7.59 5.69 7.38
CA ARG A 137 -7.93 6.97 8.02
C ARG A 137 -7.50 6.99 9.49
N ASP A 138 -7.52 5.81 10.12
CA ASP A 138 -7.06 5.58 11.50
C ASP A 138 -6.69 4.10 11.71
N GLY A 139 -6.54 3.69 12.97
CA GLY A 139 -6.24 2.32 13.34
C GLY A 139 -7.40 1.34 13.24
N GLU A 140 -8.63 1.79 13.01
CA GLU A 140 -9.77 0.91 12.77
C GLU A 140 -9.89 0.47 11.31
N ASP A 141 -9.32 1.26 10.39
CA ASP A 141 -9.15 0.82 9.01
C ASP A 141 -8.10 -0.29 8.95
N TYR A 142 -8.32 -1.29 8.09
CA TYR A 142 -7.51 -2.50 8.06
C TYR A 142 -7.52 -3.18 6.69
N LEU A 143 -6.65 -4.16 6.53
CA LEU A 143 -6.65 -5.08 5.42
C LEU A 143 -6.56 -6.52 5.99
N ASN A 144 -7.54 -7.34 5.68
CA ASN A 144 -7.60 -8.74 6.12
C ASN A 144 -6.44 -9.57 5.55
N TRP A 145 -6.32 -10.80 6.06
CA TRP A 145 -5.40 -11.80 5.52
C TRP A 145 -5.68 -12.06 4.05
N HIS A 146 -4.66 -11.92 3.22
CA HIS A 146 -4.69 -12.15 1.78
C HIS A 146 -3.30 -12.49 1.27
N THR A 147 -3.23 -12.90 0.02
CA THR A 147 -2.05 -13.03 -0.81
C THR A 147 -2.20 -12.08 -2.00
N ASP A 148 -1.10 -11.68 -2.60
CA ASP A 148 -1.08 -10.99 -3.90
C ASP A 148 -0.70 -12.03 -4.96
N ASP A 149 -1.63 -12.95 -5.26
CA ASP A 149 -1.44 -14.12 -6.13
C ASP A 149 -2.33 -14.11 -7.38
N GLU A 150 -2.86 -12.97 -7.73
CA GLU A 150 -3.65 -12.80 -8.93
C GLU A 150 -2.83 -13.15 -10.17
N LYS A 151 -3.48 -13.81 -11.14
CA LYS A 151 -2.84 -14.35 -12.35
C LYS A 151 -2.04 -13.30 -13.11
N GLU A 152 -2.51 -12.08 -13.12
CA GLU A 152 -1.90 -10.94 -13.81
C GLU A 152 -0.55 -10.53 -13.18
N LEU A 153 -0.28 -10.91 -11.94
CA LEU A 153 0.98 -10.63 -11.27
C LEU A 153 2.09 -11.64 -11.59
N GLY A 154 1.74 -12.77 -12.22
CA GLY A 154 2.67 -13.85 -12.52
C GLY A 154 2.98 -14.75 -11.32
N VAL A 155 3.97 -15.65 -11.48
CA VAL A 155 4.19 -16.74 -10.53
C VAL A 155 4.82 -16.27 -9.21
N ASN A 156 5.85 -15.45 -9.26
CA ASN A 156 6.59 -14.97 -8.08
C ASN A 156 6.70 -13.44 -8.14
N PRO A 157 5.62 -12.70 -7.87
CA PRO A 157 5.63 -11.27 -8.04
C PRO A 157 6.58 -10.58 -7.07
N ILE A 158 7.32 -9.60 -7.59
CA ILE A 158 8.06 -8.65 -6.77
C ILE A 158 7.12 -7.51 -6.43
N ILE A 159 6.94 -7.25 -5.14
CA ILE A 159 6.00 -6.25 -4.64
C ILE A 159 6.74 -5.22 -3.81
N GLY A 160 6.59 -3.94 -4.16
CA GLY A 160 7.13 -2.81 -3.42
C GLY A 160 6.06 -2.14 -2.56
N SER A 161 6.30 -1.99 -1.26
CA SER A 161 5.38 -1.32 -0.34
C SER A 161 6.05 -0.11 0.30
N VAL A 162 5.58 1.08 -0.04
CA VAL A 162 6.01 2.35 0.54
C VAL A 162 4.96 2.85 1.51
N ASN A 163 5.39 3.40 2.66
CA ASN A 163 4.48 3.73 3.75
C ASN A 163 4.73 5.15 4.28
N PHE A 164 3.65 5.91 4.41
CA PHE A 164 3.65 7.26 4.94
C PHE A 164 2.59 7.43 6.04
N GLY A 165 2.85 8.28 7.03
CA GLY A 165 1.96 8.56 8.15
C GLY A 165 2.17 7.61 9.34
N ALA A 166 1.09 7.23 10.01
CA ALA A 166 1.15 6.43 11.23
C ALA A 166 1.81 5.07 11.03
N THR A 167 2.57 4.64 12.04
CA THR A 167 3.12 3.28 12.06
C THR A 167 2.01 2.25 12.20
N ARG A 168 1.99 1.27 11.30
CA ARG A 168 1.09 0.12 11.36
C ARG A 168 1.87 -1.18 11.23
N ASP A 169 1.42 -2.18 11.94
CA ASP A 169 1.97 -3.52 11.79
C ASP A 169 1.58 -4.12 10.44
N PHE A 170 2.56 -4.65 9.73
CA PHE A 170 2.39 -5.56 8.63
C PHE A 170 2.70 -6.96 9.14
N VAL A 171 1.71 -7.82 9.10
CA VAL A 171 1.82 -9.14 9.70
C VAL A 171 1.82 -10.20 8.60
N LEU A 172 2.87 -10.99 8.56
CA LEU A 172 3.01 -12.17 7.71
C LEU A 172 2.69 -13.43 8.52
N ARG A 173 1.99 -14.37 7.93
CA ARG A 173 1.68 -15.68 8.51
C ARG A 173 1.83 -16.77 7.46
N LYS A 174 2.61 -17.83 7.75
CA LYS A 174 2.63 -19.02 6.89
C LYS A 174 1.24 -19.63 6.76
N ASN A 175 0.96 -20.22 5.62
CA ASN A 175 -0.35 -20.84 5.36
C ASN A 175 -0.68 -21.97 6.35
N ASP A 176 0.34 -22.72 6.79
CA ASP A 176 0.23 -23.76 7.83
C ASP A 176 0.15 -23.19 9.27
N LYS A 177 0.19 -21.87 9.41
CA LYS A 177 0.17 -21.12 10.68
C LYS A 177 1.33 -21.41 11.64
N SER A 178 2.36 -22.12 11.21
CA SER A 178 3.53 -22.46 12.04
C SER A 178 4.41 -21.26 12.40
N LEU A 179 4.39 -20.22 11.58
CA LEU A 179 5.24 -19.04 11.78
C LEU A 179 4.47 -17.75 11.48
N LYS A 180 4.71 -16.76 12.32
CA LYS A 180 4.16 -15.41 12.20
C LYS A 180 5.25 -14.37 12.41
N ILE A 181 5.33 -13.38 11.53
CA ILE A 181 6.30 -12.30 11.56
C ILE A 181 5.52 -10.99 11.58
N THR A 182 5.94 -10.05 12.41
CA THR A 182 5.36 -8.71 12.45
C THR A 182 6.43 -7.68 12.12
N ILE A 183 6.17 -6.84 11.14
CA ILE A 183 7.09 -5.80 10.66
C ILE A 183 6.40 -4.44 10.86
N PRO A 184 6.98 -3.53 11.67
CA PRO A 184 6.43 -2.20 11.82
C PRO A 184 6.72 -1.37 10.55
N LEU A 185 5.68 -0.93 9.86
CA LEU A 185 5.79 -0.05 8.70
C LEU A 185 5.61 1.40 9.16
N ASN A 186 6.73 2.07 9.31
CA ASN A 186 6.81 3.44 9.80
C ASN A 186 6.70 4.45 8.66
N HIS A 187 6.64 5.73 9.02
CA HIS A 187 6.72 6.84 8.08
C HIS A 187 8.02 6.83 7.27
N GLY A 188 7.91 6.74 5.93
CA GLY A 188 9.04 6.65 5.01
C GLY A 188 9.63 5.24 4.84
N THR A 189 8.99 4.19 5.37
CA THR A 189 9.46 2.80 5.23
C THR A 189 9.25 2.26 3.82
N LEU A 190 10.25 1.54 3.32
CA LEU A 190 10.16 0.65 2.16
C LEU A 190 10.23 -0.80 2.61
N LEU A 191 9.29 -1.62 2.15
CA LEU A 191 9.32 -3.07 2.22
C LEU A 191 9.21 -3.64 0.81
N ILE A 192 10.16 -4.49 0.40
CA ILE A 192 10.06 -5.28 -0.84
C ILE A 192 9.82 -6.73 -0.46
N MET A 193 8.90 -7.38 -1.13
CA MET A 193 8.59 -8.81 -0.99
C MET A 193 8.96 -9.52 -2.28
N LYS A 194 9.68 -10.66 -2.18
CA LYS A 194 10.19 -11.45 -3.32
C LYS A 194 10.09 -12.95 -3.07
N GLY A 195 10.39 -13.73 -4.11
CA GLY A 195 10.39 -15.18 -4.07
C GLY A 195 8.99 -15.79 -4.03
N GLU A 196 8.86 -16.95 -3.46
CA GLU A 196 7.60 -17.71 -3.39
C GLU A 196 6.66 -17.23 -2.28
N LEU A 197 6.88 -16.01 -1.74
CA LEU A 197 6.19 -15.49 -0.56
C LEU A 197 4.66 -15.57 -0.72
N GLN A 198 4.14 -15.20 -1.89
CA GLN A 198 2.69 -15.16 -2.11
C GLN A 198 2.03 -16.55 -2.17
N HIS A 199 2.82 -17.61 -2.38
CA HIS A 199 2.31 -18.99 -2.37
C HIS A 199 2.27 -19.61 -0.97
N TYR A 200 3.20 -19.20 -0.08
CA TYR A 200 3.37 -19.83 1.23
C TYR A 200 2.95 -18.97 2.42
N TRP A 201 2.73 -17.68 2.19
CA TRP A 201 2.42 -16.72 3.23
C TRP A 201 1.20 -15.88 2.88
N GLN A 202 0.39 -15.62 3.87
CA GLN A 202 -0.60 -14.55 3.85
C GLN A 202 -0.07 -13.34 4.61
N HIS A 203 -0.58 -12.17 4.28
CA HIS A 203 -0.26 -10.95 5.01
C HIS A 203 -1.50 -10.11 5.32
N SER A 204 -1.38 -9.23 6.29
CA SER A 204 -2.48 -8.37 6.75
C SER A 204 -1.97 -7.07 7.37
N VAL A 205 -2.83 -6.07 7.40
CA VAL A 205 -2.70 -4.87 8.24
C VAL A 205 -3.83 -4.90 9.26
N PRO A 206 -3.61 -5.46 10.47
CA PRO A 206 -4.66 -5.65 11.45
C PRO A 206 -5.12 -4.32 12.07
N LYS A 207 -6.33 -4.29 12.61
CA LYS A 207 -6.84 -3.15 13.38
C LYS A 207 -5.91 -2.82 14.56
N ARG A 208 -5.73 -1.53 14.82
CA ARG A 208 -4.97 -0.99 15.95
C ARG A 208 -5.70 0.21 16.54
N LYS A 209 -6.75 -0.02 17.33
CA LYS A 209 -7.67 0.99 17.87
C LYS A 209 -7.00 2.18 18.58
N LYS A 210 -5.77 1.98 19.09
CA LYS A 210 -4.97 3.03 19.74
C LYS A 210 -4.34 4.01 18.75
N VAL A 211 -4.20 3.64 17.48
CA VAL A 211 -3.67 4.51 16.43
C VAL A 211 -4.80 5.42 15.95
N LYS A 212 -4.62 6.73 16.10
CA LYS A 212 -5.62 7.74 15.72
C LYS A 212 -5.25 8.47 14.44
N ASP A 213 -3.97 8.42 14.09
CA ASP A 213 -3.46 9.10 12.90
C ASP A 213 -3.61 8.22 11.65
N MET A 214 -3.67 8.89 10.51
CA MET A 214 -3.83 8.26 9.21
C MET A 214 -2.51 7.66 8.68
N ARG A 215 -2.64 6.70 7.77
CA ARG A 215 -1.54 6.09 7.01
C ARG A 215 -1.90 5.95 5.55
N ILE A 216 -0.97 6.29 4.67
CA ILE A 216 -1.06 5.98 3.23
C ILE A 216 0.00 4.94 2.90
N ASN A 217 -0.42 3.89 2.21
CA ASN A 217 0.45 2.85 1.68
C ASN A 217 0.35 2.81 0.16
N LEU A 218 1.49 2.71 -0.49
CA LEU A 218 1.62 2.53 -1.93
C LEU A 218 2.15 1.11 -2.19
N THR A 219 1.35 0.28 -2.86
CA THR A 219 1.74 -1.09 -3.23
C THR A 219 2.01 -1.16 -4.73
N PHE A 220 3.29 -1.21 -5.09
CA PHE A 220 3.77 -1.28 -6.48
C PHE A 220 3.88 -2.72 -6.96
N ARG A 221 3.41 -2.98 -8.17
CA ARG A 221 3.38 -4.31 -8.79
C ARG A 221 3.71 -4.24 -10.29
N VAL A 222 4.05 -5.40 -10.86
CA VAL A 222 4.14 -5.61 -12.30
C VAL A 222 2.91 -6.39 -12.73
N ILE A 223 2.10 -5.81 -13.61
CA ILE A 223 0.94 -6.46 -14.23
C ILE A 223 1.37 -6.97 -15.60
N ASN A 224 1.26 -8.28 -15.79
CA ASN A 224 1.58 -9.01 -17.03
C ASN A 224 0.29 -9.26 -17.79
N ASN A 225 -0.02 -8.40 -18.77
CA ASN A 225 -1.16 -8.56 -19.70
C ASN A 225 -0.61 -8.55 -21.12
#